data_54baa7d0f5c6630196811c16b842096f
#
_entry.id   54baa7d0f5c6630196811c16b842096f
#
_cell.length_a   1.000
_cell.length_b   1.000
_cell.length_c   1.000
_cell.angle_alpha   90.00
_cell.angle_beta   90.00
_cell.angle_gamma   90.00
#
_symmetry.space_group_name_H-M   'P 1'
#
loop_
_entity.id
_entity.type
_entity.pdbx_description
1 polymer ?
#
loop_
_entity_poly.entity_id
_entity_poly.type
_entity_poly.pdbx_seq_one_letter_code
_entity_poly.pdbx_strand_id
1 'polypeptide(L)'
;MDRVEALKERTGVAIRTMLKALGLSPSKFYQWKRRFGLPNRHNGKMPRDFWLEPWEVKAIVDYARRRPGVGYRYLTYEMLDNDVVAVSPATTYRVLKRHGLLNRWASPGKTGKRGFEQPRRPHEHWHIDISYVSIRGTFVFLIAVLDGYSRFVVHHELRVHMTERDVEIVLQRALERFPRARPRIISDNGSQFVSRDFKRFLALMQLQHVRTSPYHPQSNGKIEALAKTIKRDCIRVEPLFGLEDGRQKVGAFIHYYCYHRLHSAIWYLTPYEVLSGQAGKRLAERDRKLEEARRRRRERTAVDRV
;
A
#
# COMPACT_ATOMS: atom_id res chain seq x y z
N MET A 1 12.93 3.94 -53.05
CA MET A 1 14.31 3.63 -53.38
C MET A 1 14.42 3.46 -54.91
N ASP A 2 13.66 2.59 -55.49
CA ASP A 2 13.65 2.28 -56.89
C ASP A 2 13.52 3.50 -57.80
N ARG A 3 12.67 4.47 -57.43
CA ARG A 3 12.54 5.75 -58.16
C ARG A 3 13.80 6.61 -58.15
N VAL A 4 14.60 6.59 -57.09
CA VAL A 4 15.86 7.35 -57.03
C VAL A 4 16.95 6.68 -57.89
N GLU A 5 16.97 5.36 -57.92
CA GLU A 5 17.90 4.60 -58.79
C GLU A 5 17.52 4.73 -60.25
N ALA A 6 16.25 4.58 -60.60
CA ALA A 6 15.76 4.81 -61.95
C ALA A 6 16.00 6.26 -62.46
N LEU A 7 15.87 7.24 -61.57
CA LEU A 7 16.16 8.64 -61.90
C LEU A 7 17.67 8.85 -62.15
N LYS A 8 18.55 8.21 -61.37
CA LYS A 8 20.00 8.24 -61.58
C LYS A 8 20.39 7.69 -62.99
N GLU A 9 19.79 6.53 -63.29
CA GLU A 9 20.05 5.92 -64.63
C GLU A 9 19.60 6.81 -65.81
N ARG A 10 18.44 7.47 -65.66
CA ARG A 10 17.87 8.34 -66.69
C ARG A 10 18.56 9.68 -66.79
N THR A 11 19.05 10.26 -65.72
CA THR A 11 19.51 11.66 -65.67
C THR A 11 21.01 11.81 -65.44
N GLY A 12 21.72 10.76 -65.04
CA GLY A 12 23.17 10.81 -64.70
C GLY A 12 23.44 11.62 -63.41
N VAL A 13 22.41 12.17 -62.74
CA VAL A 13 22.58 13.02 -61.55
C VAL A 13 23.01 12.16 -60.35
N ALA A 14 23.95 12.67 -59.56
CA ALA A 14 24.45 11.96 -58.39
C ALA A 14 23.34 11.77 -57.34
N ILE A 15 23.25 10.55 -56.79
CA ILE A 15 22.26 10.19 -55.76
C ILE A 15 22.24 11.20 -54.58
N ARG A 16 23.42 11.71 -54.16
CA ARG A 16 23.52 12.71 -53.09
C ARG A 16 22.76 13.99 -53.40
N THR A 17 22.78 14.47 -54.65
CA THR A 17 22.07 15.66 -55.09
C THR A 17 20.57 15.44 -55.05
N MET A 18 20.10 14.29 -55.49
CA MET A 18 18.69 13.93 -55.46
C MET A 18 18.19 13.76 -54.01
N LEU A 19 18.98 13.12 -53.15
CA LEU A 19 18.61 12.97 -51.74
C LEU A 19 18.51 14.33 -51.02
N LYS A 20 19.41 15.27 -51.33
CA LYS A 20 19.35 16.63 -50.81
C LYS A 20 18.07 17.33 -51.24
N ALA A 21 17.68 17.23 -52.53
CA ALA A 21 16.45 17.78 -53.06
C ALA A 21 15.18 17.17 -52.40
N LEU A 22 15.25 15.89 -52.04
CA LEU A 22 14.15 15.16 -51.35
C LEU A 22 14.16 15.32 -49.83
N GLY A 23 15.09 16.07 -49.24
CA GLY A 23 15.20 16.23 -47.79
C GLY A 23 15.59 14.95 -47.04
N LEU A 24 16.21 13.98 -47.75
CA LEU A 24 16.59 12.69 -47.17
C LEU A 24 18.10 12.65 -46.86
N SER A 25 18.46 12.21 -45.64
CA SER A 25 19.87 12.01 -45.34
C SER A 25 20.44 10.79 -46.07
N PRO A 26 21.67 10.88 -46.66
CA PRO A 26 22.30 9.76 -47.31
C PRO A 26 22.44 8.51 -46.45
N SER A 27 22.76 8.68 -45.17
CA SER A 27 22.86 7.58 -44.19
C SER A 27 21.55 6.80 -44.09
N LYS A 28 20.41 7.50 -44.04
CA LYS A 28 19.08 6.89 -43.96
C LYS A 28 18.71 6.14 -45.22
N PHE A 29 19.04 6.72 -46.37
CA PHE A 29 18.81 6.07 -47.67
C PHE A 29 19.61 4.77 -47.83
N TYR A 30 20.91 4.79 -47.53
CA TYR A 30 21.76 3.57 -47.62
C TYR A 30 21.42 2.54 -46.54
N GLN A 31 20.95 2.96 -45.38
CA GLN A 31 20.42 2.05 -44.38
C GLN A 31 19.16 1.33 -44.87
N TRP A 32 18.24 2.04 -45.52
CA TRP A 32 17.04 1.45 -46.13
C TRP A 32 17.41 0.52 -47.28
N LYS A 33 18.37 0.89 -48.12
CA LYS A 33 18.84 0.06 -49.25
C LYS A 33 19.39 -1.27 -48.75
N ARG A 34 20.23 -1.27 -47.71
CA ARG A 34 20.75 -2.51 -47.08
C ARG A 34 19.67 -3.40 -46.47
N ARG A 35 18.56 -2.83 -46.11
CA ARG A 35 17.45 -3.57 -45.45
C ARG A 35 16.30 -3.89 -46.41
N PHE A 36 16.43 -3.52 -47.67
CA PHE A 36 15.40 -3.79 -48.66
C PHE A 36 15.23 -5.30 -48.87
N GLY A 37 13.97 -5.77 -48.82
CA GLY A 37 13.66 -7.21 -48.90
C GLY A 37 13.86 -7.99 -47.61
N LEU A 38 14.46 -7.39 -46.57
CA LEU A 38 14.54 -8.05 -45.25
C LEU A 38 13.32 -7.73 -44.39
N PRO A 39 12.86 -8.68 -43.60
CA PRO A 39 11.76 -8.42 -42.66
C PRO A 39 12.10 -7.25 -41.75
N ASN A 40 11.14 -6.37 -41.49
CA ASN A 40 11.36 -5.19 -40.70
C ASN A 40 11.57 -5.56 -39.21
N ARG A 41 12.81 -5.86 -38.86
CA ARG A 41 13.21 -6.17 -37.45
C ARG A 41 13.13 -4.95 -36.53
N HIS A 42 12.93 -3.74 -37.07
CA HIS A 42 12.92 -2.50 -36.31
C HIS A 42 11.76 -2.44 -35.30
N ASN A 43 10.64 -3.09 -35.59
CA ASN A 43 9.47 -3.21 -34.71
C ASN A 43 9.32 -4.61 -34.15
N GLY A 44 10.28 -5.49 -34.31
CA GLY A 44 10.35 -6.75 -33.59
C GLY A 44 10.36 -6.44 -32.10
N LYS A 45 9.20 -6.60 -31.45
CA LYS A 45 9.07 -6.43 -30.01
C LYS A 45 9.93 -7.49 -29.36
N MET A 46 11.19 -7.15 -29.09
CA MET A 46 12.05 -8.02 -28.30
C MET A 46 11.43 -8.18 -26.91
N PRO A 47 11.03 -9.38 -26.51
CA PRO A 47 10.55 -9.59 -25.16
C PRO A 47 11.62 -9.11 -24.17
N ARG A 48 11.18 -8.30 -23.21
CA ARG A 48 12.03 -7.84 -22.11
C ARG A 48 11.61 -8.59 -20.84
N ASP A 49 12.49 -8.63 -19.87
CA ASP A 49 12.26 -9.29 -18.58
C ASP A 49 11.04 -8.81 -17.80
N PHE A 50 10.46 -7.67 -18.17
CA PHE A 50 9.21 -7.16 -17.62
C PHE A 50 7.95 -7.55 -18.41
N TRP A 51 8.10 -8.24 -19.54
CA TRP A 51 6.96 -8.72 -20.32
C TRP A 51 6.40 -9.95 -19.65
N LEU A 52 5.09 -9.85 -19.34
CA LEU A 52 4.39 -10.92 -18.64
C LEU A 52 4.09 -12.08 -19.59
N GLU A 53 4.12 -13.26 -19.04
CA GLU A 53 3.57 -14.44 -19.68
C GLU A 53 2.03 -14.41 -19.67
N PRO A 54 1.36 -15.10 -20.61
CA PRO A 54 -0.11 -15.11 -20.68
C PRO A 54 -0.78 -15.55 -19.39
N TRP A 55 -0.22 -16.55 -18.69
CA TRP A 55 -0.74 -17.03 -17.42
C TRP A 55 -0.61 -15.97 -16.30
N GLU A 56 0.46 -15.16 -16.30
CA GLU A 56 0.65 -14.09 -15.32
C GLU A 56 -0.40 -12.98 -15.48
N VAL A 57 -0.70 -12.62 -16.74
CA VAL A 57 -1.77 -11.66 -17.05
C VAL A 57 -3.11 -12.21 -16.57
N LYS A 58 -3.41 -13.48 -16.86
CA LYS A 58 -4.64 -14.16 -16.41
C LYS A 58 -4.73 -14.18 -14.89
N ALA A 59 -3.65 -14.55 -14.18
CA ALA A 59 -3.61 -14.59 -12.72
C ALA A 59 -3.92 -13.22 -12.09
N ILE A 60 -3.35 -12.13 -12.62
CA ILE A 60 -3.62 -10.75 -12.15
C ILE A 60 -5.08 -10.38 -12.34
N VAL A 61 -5.65 -10.67 -13.52
CA VAL A 61 -7.04 -10.35 -13.87
C VAL A 61 -8.02 -11.13 -13.01
N ASP A 62 -7.81 -12.43 -12.87
CA ASP A 62 -8.68 -13.31 -12.08
C ASP A 62 -8.63 -12.96 -10.59
N TYR A 63 -7.44 -12.60 -10.08
CA TYR A 63 -7.30 -12.17 -8.69
C TYR A 63 -8.04 -10.85 -8.44
N ALA A 64 -7.92 -9.88 -9.33
CA ALA A 64 -8.62 -8.59 -9.21
C ALA A 64 -10.15 -8.73 -9.29
N ARG A 65 -10.66 -9.63 -10.14
CA ARG A 65 -12.12 -9.90 -10.24
C ARG A 65 -12.71 -10.49 -8.97
N ARG A 66 -11.94 -11.33 -8.25
CA ARG A 66 -12.36 -11.92 -6.96
C ARG A 66 -12.29 -10.91 -5.80
N ARG A 67 -11.61 -9.78 -5.97
CA ARG A 67 -11.40 -8.74 -4.97
C ARG A 67 -11.81 -7.36 -5.48
N PRO A 68 -13.10 -7.16 -5.83
CA PRO A 68 -13.59 -5.89 -6.37
C PRO A 68 -13.40 -4.75 -5.35
N GLY A 69 -13.04 -3.58 -5.84
CA GLY A 69 -12.84 -2.39 -4.99
C GLY A 69 -11.48 -2.29 -4.30
N VAL A 70 -10.64 -3.31 -4.35
CA VAL A 70 -9.30 -3.27 -3.76
C VAL A 70 -8.32 -2.54 -4.70
N GLY A 71 -7.50 -1.64 -4.15
CA GLY A 71 -6.54 -0.87 -4.93
C GLY A 71 -5.41 -1.73 -5.52
N TYR A 72 -4.95 -1.41 -6.74
CA TYR A 72 -3.95 -2.20 -7.47
C TYR A 72 -2.63 -2.44 -6.70
N ARG A 73 -2.17 -1.47 -5.89
CA ARG A 73 -0.96 -1.65 -5.08
C ARG A 73 -1.15 -2.70 -4.00
N TYR A 74 -2.30 -2.67 -3.33
CA TYR A 74 -2.66 -3.67 -2.33
C TYR A 74 -2.71 -5.06 -2.96
N LEU A 75 -3.44 -5.20 -4.09
CA LEU A 75 -3.52 -6.45 -4.84
C LEU A 75 -2.13 -6.97 -5.26
N THR A 76 -1.23 -6.06 -5.68
CA THR A 76 0.14 -6.45 -6.07
C THR A 76 0.89 -7.13 -4.94
N TYR A 77 0.92 -6.50 -3.77
CA TYR A 77 1.65 -7.06 -2.63
C TYR A 77 0.97 -8.31 -2.06
N GLU A 78 -0.36 -8.35 -2.08
CA GLU A 78 -1.12 -9.53 -1.68
C GLU A 78 -0.85 -10.73 -2.61
N MET A 79 -0.83 -10.53 -3.92
CA MET A 79 -0.46 -11.57 -4.90
C MET A 79 0.99 -12.04 -4.74
N LEU A 80 1.90 -11.10 -4.46
CA LEU A 80 3.32 -11.39 -4.27
C LEU A 80 3.58 -12.19 -2.99
N ASP A 81 2.91 -11.83 -1.89
CA ASP A 81 3.04 -12.50 -0.60
C ASP A 81 2.40 -13.90 -0.59
N ASN A 82 1.32 -14.09 -1.37
CA ASN A 82 0.62 -15.37 -1.52
C ASN A 82 1.11 -16.22 -2.71
N ASP A 83 2.27 -15.91 -3.29
CA ASP A 83 2.88 -16.65 -4.40
C ASP A 83 1.98 -16.82 -5.64
N VAL A 84 1.03 -15.90 -5.86
CA VAL A 84 0.13 -15.93 -7.01
C VAL A 84 0.86 -15.48 -8.27
N VAL A 85 1.51 -14.31 -8.21
CA VAL A 85 2.32 -13.77 -9.29
C VAL A 85 3.29 -12.71 -8.77
N ALA A 86 4.53 -12.74 -9.22
CA ALA A 86 5.57 -11.78 -8.83
C ALA A 86 5.74 -10.69 -9.90
N VAL A 87 5.10 -9.54 -9.67
CA VAL A 87 5.12 -8.37 -10.57
C VAL A 87 5.22 -7.07 -9.78
N SER A 88 5.66 -6.00 -10.45
CA SER A 88 5.69 -4.67 -9.83
C SER A 88 4.29 -4.02 -9.80
N PRO A 89 4.03 -3.07 -8.89
CA PRO A 89 2.78 -2.31 -8.88
C PRO A 89 2.47 -1.58 -10.20
N ALA A 90 3.50 -1.09 -10.88
CA ALA A 90 3.35 -0.45 -12.19
C ALA A 90 2.88 -1.45 -13.27
N THR A 91 3.30 -2.70 -13.17
CA THR A 91 2.87 -3.77 -14.07
C THR A 91 1.43 -4.16 -13.81
N THR A 92 1.05 -4.38 -12.54
CA THR A 92 -0.35 -4.63 -12.15
C THR A 92 -1.26 -3.51 -12.64
N TYR A 93 -0.89 -2.24 -12.42
CA TYR A 93 -1.65 -1.10 -12.93
C TYR A 93 -1.88 -1.16 -14.43
N ARG A 94 -0.85 -1.44 -15.23
CA ARG A 94 -0.96 -1.51 -16.70
C ARG A 94 -1.88 -2.64 -17.15
N VAL A 95 -1.77 -3.81 -16.52
CA VAL A 95 -2.66 -4.96 -16.82
C VAL A 95 -4.11 -4.61 -16.49
N LEU A 96 -4.39 -4.14 -15.27
CA LEU A 96 -5.75 -3.79 -14.85
C LEU A 96 -6.34 -2.65 -15.67
N LYS A 97 -5.53 -1.65 -16.07
CA LYS A 97 -5.96 -0.57 -16.97
C LYS A 97 -6.39 -1.12 -18.32
N ARG A 98 -5.60 -2.04 -18.91
CA ARG A 98 -5.90 -2.66 -20.20
C ARG A 98 -7.21 -3.46 -20.17
N HIS A 99 -7.52 -4.10 -19.04
CA HIS A 99 -8.72 -4.90 -18.84
C HIS A 99 -9.91 -4.14 -18.23
N GLY A 100 -9.82 -2.81 -18.07
CA GLY A 100 -10.91 -2.00 -17.53
C GLY A 100 -11.22 -2.25 -16.04
N LEU A 101 -10.28 -2.83 -15.29
CA LEU A 101 -10.46 -3.25 -13.89
C LEU A 101 -9.88 -2.25 -12.87
N LEU A 102 -9.48 -1.05 -13.31
CA LEU A 102 -9.06 -0.01 -12.36
C LEU A 102 -10.26 0.60 -11.66
N ASN A 103 -10.17 0.70 -10.36
CA ASN A 103 -11.18 1.39 -9.56
C ASN A 103 -11.11 2.91 -9.83
N ARG A 104 -12.15 3.47 -10.46
CA ARG A 104 -12.23 4.90 -10.83
C ARG A 104 -12.44 5.84 -9.63
N TRP A 105 -12.78 5.30 -8.45
CA TRP A 105 -13.13 6.07 -7.26
C TRP A 105 -12.01 6.19 -6.23
N ALA A 106 -10.77 5.90 -6.60
CA ALA A 106 -9.65 6.16 -5.72
C ALA A 106 -9.49 7.67 -5.50
N SER A 107 -9.86 8.15 -4.33
CA SER A 107 -9.62 9.53 -3.92
C SER A 107 -8.13 9.86 -4.02
N PRO A 108 -7.74 11.01 -4.57
CA PRO A 108 -6.34 11.44 -4.58
C PRO A 108 -5.80 11.44 -3.15
N GLY A 109 -4.65 10.82 -2.95
CA GLY A 109 -4.00 10.79 -1.66
C GLY A 109 -3.75 12.21 -1.16
N LYS A 110 -4.23 12.53 0.04
CA LYS A 110 -3.93 13.83 0.66
C LYS A 110 -2.43 13.92 0.88
N THR A 111 -1.79 14.89 0.28
CA THR A 111 -0.40 15.26 0.59
C THR A 111 -0.35 15.73 2.04
N GLY A 112 0.29 14.93 2.89
CA GLY A 112 0.42 15.25 4.32
C GLY A 112 1.26 16.52 4.50
N LYS A 113 0.72 17.50 5.21
CA LYS A 113 1.52 18.66 5.69
C LYS A 113 2.52 18.13 6.73
N ARG A 114 3.76 18.61 6.68
CA ARG A 114 4.78 18.37 7.71
C ARG A 114 4.26 18.93 9.04
N GLY A 115 4.16 18.09 10.08
CA GLY A 115 3.72 18.64 11.38
C GLY A 115 4.00 17.65 12.48
N PHE A 116 4.24 17.00 13.17
CA PHE A 116 4.45 16.16 14.33
C PHE A 116 5.63 15.21 14.16
N GLU A 117 6.49 15.17 15.16
CA GLU A 117 7.62 14.24 15.17
C GLU A 117 7.14 12.81 15.02
N GLN A 118 7.60 12.14 13.96
CA GLN A 118 7.18 10.76 13.69
C GLN A 118 8.04 9.79 14.52
N PRO A 119 7.42 8.75 15.12
CA PRO A 119 8.19 7.73 15.83
C PRO A 119 9.12 6.98 14.88
N ARG A 120 10.31 6.63 15.37
CA ARG A 120 11.39 5.96 14.62
C ARG A 120 11.46 4.46 14.90
N ARG A 121 10.81 4.00 15.98
CA ARG A 121 10.80 2.60 16.44
C ARG A 121 9.45 2.24 17.09
N PRO A 122 9.15 0.94 17.20
CA PRO A 122 7.98 0.48 17.95
C PRO A 122 7.97 0.98 19.40
N HIS A 123 6.80 1.21 19.94
CA HIS A 123 6.55 1.64 21.31
C HIS A 123 7.16 3.00 21.71
N GLU A 124 7.53 3.83 20.75
CA GLU A 124 7.97 5.19 21.03
C GLU A 124 6.79 6.14 21.26
N HIS A 125 5.73 6.01 20.42
CA HIS A 125 4.50 6.77 20.55
C HIS A 125 3.28 5.82 20.55
N TRP A 126 2.42 5.92 21.56
CA TRP A 126 1.12 5.29 21.54
C TRP A 126 0.03 6.34 21.42
N HIS A 127 -0.84 6.18 20.45
CA HIS A 127 -2.03 6.99 20.30
C HIS A 127 -3.19 6.30 21.00
N ILE A 128 -3.94 7.03 21.82
CA ILE A 128 -5.15 6.56 22.45
C ILE A 128 -6.34 7.40 22.02
N ASP A 129 -7.46 6.77 21.78
CA ASP A 129 -8.69 7.43 21.32
C ASP A 129 -9.93 6.64 21.72
N ILE A 130 -11.07 7.33 21.81
CA ILE A 130 -12.37 6.78 22.10
C ILE A 130 -13.29 6.99 20.90
N SER A 131 -13.77 5.91 20.34
CA SER A 131 -14.68 5.94 19.17
C SER A 131 -16.06 5.42 19.53
N TYR A 132 -17.10 6.17 19.17
CA TYR A 132 -18.49 5.75 19.31
C TYR A 132 -18.83 4.63 18.33
N VAL A 133 -19.44 3.57 18.82
CA VAL A 133 -19.96 2.43 18.06
C VAL A 133 -21.44 2.28 18.38
N SER A 134 -22.29 2.34 17.36
CA SER A 134 -23.72 2.11 17.55
C SER A 134 -24.05 0.62 17.46
N ILE A 135 -24.73 0.10 18.46
CA ILE A 135 -25.26 -1.26 18.50
C ILE A 135 -26.77 -1.16 18.76
N ARG A 136 -27.60 -1.49 17.76
CA ARG A 136 -29.08 -1.43 17.83
C ARG A 136 -29.61 -0.12 18.42
N GLY A 137 -29.04 1.01 17.99
CA GLY A 137 -29.47 2.33 18.48
C GLY A 137 -28.87 2.77 19.81
N THR A 138 -28.17 1.90 20.53
CA THR A 138 -27.43 2.25 21.75
C THR A 138 -25.94 2.49 21.40
N PHE A 139 -25.34 3.49 22.02
CA PHE A 139 -23.92 3.76 21.85
C PHE A 139 -23.09 3.02 22.89
N VAL A 140 -22.03 2.38 22.39
CA VAL A 140 -20.94 1.85 23.19
C VAL A 140 -19.63 2.49 22.73
N PHE A 141 -18.57 2.34 23.49
CA PHE A 141 -17.32 3.07 23.32
C PHE A 141 -16.18 2.11 23.02
N LEU A 142 -15.56 2.25 21.87
CA LEU A 142 -14.33 1.55 21.53
C LEU A 142 -13.15 2.42 21.98
N ILE A 143 -12.47 1.98 23.04
CA ILE A 143 -11.22 2.58 23.50
C ILE A 143 -10.08 1.76 22.90
N ALA A 144 -9.20 2.40 22.16
CA ALA A 144 -8.10 1.72 21.46
C ALA A 144 -6.76 2.42 21.71
N VAL A 145 -5.70 1.62 21.81
CA VAL A 145 -4.30 2.07 21.91
C VAL A 145 -3.56 1.56 20.69
N LEU A 146 -3.01 2.49 19.89
CA LEU A 146 -2.33 2.22 18.63
C LEU A 146 -0.86 2.60 18.72
N ASP A 147 0.05 1.69 18.38
CA ASP A 147 1.45 2.04 18.18
C ASP A 147 1.63 2.92 16.94
N GLY A 148 2.19 4.09 17.14
CA GLY A 148 2.33 5.12 16.11
C GLY A 148 3.33 4.78 15.01
N TYR A 149 4.29 3.87 15.26
CA TYR A 149 5.27 3.41 14.29
C TYR A 149 4.72 2.27 13.43
N SER A 150 4.39 1.16 14.06
CA SER A 150 3.96 -0.07 13.39
C SER A 150 2.50 -0.09 12.95
N ARG A 151 1.65 0.81 13.48
CA ARG A 151 0.20 0.76 13.33
C ARG A 151 -0.46 -0.45 14.00
N PHE A 152 0.25 -1.14 14.85
CA PHE A 152 -0.27 -2.26 15.61
C PHE A 152 -1.23 -1.77 16.72
N VAL A 153 -2.37 -2.42 16.86
CA VAL A 153 -3.29 -2.13 17.97
C VAL A 153 -2.76 -2.85 19.21
N VAL A 154 -2.17 -2.06 20.11
CA VAL A 154 -1.52 -2.56 21.33
C VAL A 154 -2.56 -3.19 22.25
N HIS A 155 -3.68 -2.48 22.47
CA HIS A 155 -4.83 -2.96 23.20
C HIS A 155 -6.11 -2.26 22.74
N HIS A 156 -7.26 -2.88 22.96
CA HIS A 156 -8.57 -2.29 22.70
C HIS A 156 -9.63 -2.93 23.58
N GLU A 157 -10.65 -2.17 23.89
CA GLU A 157 -11.84 -2.68 24.57
C GLU A 157 -13.11 -1.98 24.10
N LEU A 158 -14.20 -2.73 24.01
CA LEU A 158 -15.54 -2.21 23.77
C LEU A 158 -16.28 -2.13 25.11
N ARG A 159 -16.66 -0.92 25.54
CA ARG A 159 -17.22 -0.63 26.86
C ARG A 159 -18.55 0.11 26.75
N VAL A 160 -19.40 -0.02 27.78
CA VAL A 160 -20.68 0.72 27.89
C VAL A 160 -20.46 2.15 28.40
N HIS A 161 -19.34 2.39 29.08
CA HIS A 161 -18.98 3.69 29.63
C HIS A 161 -17.63 4.13 29.07
N MET A 162 -17.34 5.43 29.13
CA MET A 162 -16.10 6.04 28.71
C MET A 162 -15.52 6.97 29.76
N THR A 163 -15.53 6.50 31.02
CA THR A 163 -14.98 7.26 32.14
C THR A 163 -13.46 7.31 32.06
N GLU A 164 -12.83 8.23 32.75
CA GLU A 164 -11.38 8.29 32.92
C GLU A 164 -10.80 6.97 33.43
N ARG A 165 -11.48 6.31 34.37
CA ARG A 165 -11.08 4.99 34.89
C ARG A 165 -11.11 3.90 33.80
N ASP A 166 -12.06 3.97 32.87
CA ASP A 166 -12.10 3.03 31.73
C ASP A 166 -10.87 3.19 30.85
N VAL A 167 -10.46 4.43 30.61
CA VAL A 167 -9.26 4.75 29.82
C VAL A 167 -7.99 4.30 30.54
N GLU A 168 -7.89 4.53 31.84
CA GLU A 168 -6.75 4.09 32.67
C GLU A 168 -6.60 2.55 32.63
N ILE A 169 -7.69 1.81 32.80
CA ILE A 169 -7.67 0.34 32.74
C ILE A 169 -7.21 -0.15 31.37
N VAL A 170 -7.70 0.44 30.28
CA VAL A 170 -7.28 0.06 28.93
C VAL A 170 -5.79 0.34 28.70
N LEU A 171 -5.31 1.49 29.16
CA LEU A 171 -3.89 1.83 29.05
C LEU A 171 -3.00 0.96 29.94
N GLN A 172 -3.47 0.64 31.16
CA GLN A 172 -2.76 -0.27 32.05
C GLN A 172 -2.62 -1.66 31.41
N ARG A 173 -3.69 -2.23 30.86
CA ARG A 173 -3.64 -3.52 30.15
C ARG A 173 -2.71 -3.49 28.91
N ALA A 174 -2.66 -2.36 28.22
CA ALA A 174 -1.70 -2.16 27.14
C ALA A 174 -0.26 -2.23 27.64
N LEU A 175 0.05 -1.61 28.79
CA LEU A 175 1.37 -1.64 29.43
C LEU A 175 1.73 -3.03 29.96
N GLU A 176 0.77 -3.74 30.53
CA GLU A 176 0.93 -5.13 31.01
C GLU A 176 1.29 -6.07 29.85
N ARG A 177 0.69 -5.86 28.68
CA ARG A 177 1.02 -6.61 27.48
C ARG A 177 2.43 -6.34 26.96
N PHE A 178 2.94 -5.11 27.16
CA PHE A 178 4.28 -4.70 26.76
C PHE A 178 5.02 -4.03 27.92
N PRO A 179 5.44 -4.78 28.95
CA PRO A 179 5.93 -4.23 30.23
C PRO A 179 7.24 -3.44 30.11
N ARG A 180 7.99 -3.65 29.04
CA ARG A 180 9.22 -2.89 28.76
C ARG A 180 8.98 -1.60 27.97
N ALA A 181 7.77 -1.38 27.45
CA ALA A 181 7.45 -0.18 26.71
C ALA A 181 7.36 1.04 27.63
N ARG A 182 7.89 2.17 27.17
CA ARG A 182 7.78 3.48 27.82
C ARG A 182 7.38 4.51 26.77
N PRO A 183 6.15 4.39 26.23
CA PRO A 183 5.71 5.25 25.15
C PRO A 183 5.41 6.66 25.63
N ARG A 184 5.51 7.62 24.72
CA ARG A 184 4.83 8.89 24.83
C ARG A 184 3.36 8.67 24.44
N ILE A 185 2.44 9.00 25.33
CA ILE A 185 0.99 8.86 25.10
C ILE A 185 0.49 10.09 24.37
N ILE A 186 -0.21 9.86 23.26
CA ILE A 186 -0.79 10.92 22.42
C ILE A 186 -2.31 10.74 22.43
N SER A 187 -3.04 11.76 22.86
CA SER A 187 -4.51 11.78 22.85
C SER A 187 -5.04 13.10 22.28
N ASP A 188 -6.31 13.14 22.02
CA ASP A 188 -7.04 14.39 21.85
C ASP A 188 -7.27 15.14 23.18
N ASN A 189 -8.12 16.17 23.16
CA ASN A 189 -8.48 16.95 24.33
C ASN A 189 -9.81 16.49 24.97
N GLY A 190 -10.21 15.24 24.78
CA GLY A 190 -11.39 14.68 25.45
C GLY A 190 -11.30 14.84 26.97
N SER A 191 -12.45 15.06 27.65
CA SER A 191 -12.49 15.28 29.08
C SER A 191 -11.80 14.20 29.90
N GLN A 192 -11.86 12.95 29.46
CA GLN A 192 -11.21 11.79 30.08
C GLN A 192 -9.68 11.90 30.10
N PHE A 193 -9.10 12.50 29.05
CA PHE A 193 -7.63 12.65 28.91
C PHE A 193 -7.07 13.91 29.60
N VAL A 194 -7.93 14.85 29.96
CA VAL A 194 -7.50 16.09 30.65
C VAL A 194 -7.72 16.03 32.15
N SER A 195 -8.40 15.01 32.64
CA SER A 195 -8.73 14.82 34.09
C SER A 195 -7.48 14.79 34.97
N ARG A 196 -7.66 15.11 36.24
CA ARG A 196 -6.58 15.05 37.24
C ARG A 196 -6.14 13.61 37.50
N ASP A 197 -7.06 12.68 37.51
CA ASP A 197 -6.79 11.28 37.81
C ASP A 197 -6.00 10.63 36.67
N PHE A 198 -6.37 10.86 35.43
CA PHE A 198 -5.59 10.38 34.31
C PHE A 198 -4.14 10.94 34.30
N LYS A 199 -3.96 12.21 34.60
CA LYS A 199 -2.62 12.80 34.75
C LYS A 199 -1.81 12.17 35.87
N ARG A 200 -2.45 11.94 37.03
CA ARG A 200 -1.83 11.26 38.16
C ARG A 200 -1.44 9.82 37.81
N PHE A 201 -2.33 9.08 37.14
CA PHE A 201 -2.02 7.75 36.63
C PHE A 201 -0.81 7.74 35.71
N LEU A 202 -0.73 8.64 34.72
CA LEU A 202 0.42 8.73 33.83
C LEU A 202 1.73 9.08 34.56
N ALA A 203 1.67 9.97 35.55
CA ALA A 203 2.81 10.29 36.40
C ALA A 203 3.30 9.09 37.21
N LEU A 204 2.38 8.31 37.82
CA LEU A 204 2.72 7.07 38.51
C LEU A 204 3.37 6.03 37.59
N MET A 205 2.89 5.93 36.35
CA MET A 205 3.47 5.04 35.34
C MET A 205 4.72 5.61 34.67
N GLN A 206 5.18 6.79 35.04
CA GLN A 206 6.33 7.52 34.45
C GLN A 206 6.20 7.70 32.94
N LEU A 207 4.98 7.98 32.45
CA LEU A 207 4.68 8.19 31.05
C LEU A 207 4.54 9.67 30.70
N GLN A 208 5.06 10.06 29.57
CA GLN A 208 4.86 11.40 29.01
C GLN A 208 3.52 11.46 28.29
N HIS A 209 2.78 12.56 28.47
CA HIS A 209 1.53 12.83 27.79
C HIS A 209 1.65 14.03 26.87
N VAL A 210 1.27 13.83 25.60
CA VAL A 210 1.20 14.90 24.60
C VAL A 210 -0.25 14.98 24.11
N ARG A 211 -0.89 16.09 24.38
CA ARG A 211 -2.22 16.38 23.86
C ARG A 211 -2.10 17.05 22.50
N THR A 212 -2.98 16.66 21.58
CA THR A 212 -3.02 17.32 20.26
C THR A 212 -3.55 18.74 20.43
N SER A 213 -2.86 19.71 19.80
CA SER A 213 -3.35 21.09 19.77
C SER A 213 -4.67 21.15 18.95
N PRO A 214 -5.63 21.99 19.34
CA PRO A 214 -6.89 22.18 18.61
C PRO A 214 -6.68 22.50 17.11
N TYR A 215 -5.57 23.12 16.79
CA TYR A 215 -5.23 23.51 15.40
C TYR A 215 -4.31 22.53 14.66
N HIS A 216 -3.92 21.41 15.30
CA HIS A 216 -3.09 20.35 14.70
C HIS A 216 -3.72 18.96 14.84
N PRO A 217 -4.87 18.71 14.22
CA PRO A 217 -5.58 17.41 14.31
C PRO A 217 -4.77 16.26 13.69
N GLN A 218 -3.69 16.56 12.97
CA GLN A 218 -2.83 15.57 12.31
C GLN A 218 -2.10 14.65 13.30
N SER A 219 -1.90 15.09 14.54
CA SER A 219 -1.20 14.30 15.57
C SER A 219 -1.98 13.05 15.93
N ASN A 220 -3.32 13.07 15.91
CA ASN A 220 -4.18 11.91 16.21
C ASN A 220 -4.71 11.20 14.95
N GLY A 221 -4.39 11.70 13.74
CA GLY A 221 -4.87 11.17 12.47
C GLY A 221 -4.56 9.67 12.23
N LYS A 222 -3.58 9.11 12.94
CA LYS A 222 -3.23 7.69 12.86
C LYS A 222 -4.33 6.80 13.46
N ILE A 223 -4.77 7.11 14.66
CA ILE A 223 -5.80 6.33 15.36
C ILE A 223 -7.19 6.65 14.81
N GLU A 224 -7.44 7.89 14.37
CA GLU A 224 -8.65 8.23 13.63
C GLU A 224 -8.81 7.41 12.35
N ALA A 225 -7.71 7.18 11.60
CA ALA A 225 -7.72 6.32 10.43
C ALA A 225 -8.04 4.87 10.78
N LEU A 226 -7.55 4.36 11.92
CA LEU A 226 -7.93 3.05 12.45
C LEU A 226 -9.43 3.01 12.74
N ALA A 227 -9.96 3.99 13.49
CA ALA A 227 -11.38 4.06 13.83
C ALA A 227 -12.27 4.09 12.57
N LYS A 228 -11.90 4.89 11.56
CA LYS A 228 -12.59 4.92 10.26
C LYS A 228 -12.55 3.56 9.55
N THR A 229 -11.42 2.86 9.63
CA THR A 229 -11.25 1.53 9.04
C THR A 229 -12.14 0.51 9.74
N ILE A 230 -12.15 0.47 11.09
CA ILE A 230 -13.02 -0.43 11.86
C ILE A 230 -14.50 -0.15 11.56
N LYS A 231 -14.91 1.13 11.54
CA LYS A 231 -16.30 1.50 11.21
C LYS A 231 -16.70 1.07 9.79
N ARG A 232 -15.82 1.24 8.81
CA ARG A 232 -16.11 0.93 7.40
C ARG A 232 -16.06 -0.57 7.12
N ASP A 233 -15.02 -1.26 7.57
CA ASP A 233 -14.67 -2.62 7.13
C ASP A 233 -15.18 -3.70 8.10
N CYS A 234 -15.61 -3.33 9.32
CA CYS A 234 -16.18 -4.24 10.31
C CYS A 234 -17.63 -3.87 10.64
N ILE A 235 -17.85 -2.72 11.29
CA ILE A 235 -19.16 -2.39 11.91
C ILE A 235 -20.27 -2.17 10.87
N ARG A 236 -19.95 -1.58 9.71
CA ARG A 236 -20.92 -1.33 8.63
C ARG A 236 -21.17 -2.55 7.74
N VAL A 237 -20.29 -3.53 7.78
CA VAL A 237 -20.40 -4.75 6.94
C VAL A 237 -21.33 -5.76 7.59
N GLU A 238 -21.22 -5.90 8.91
CA GLU A 238 -22.04 -6.83 9.68
C GLU A 238 -22.75 -6.11 10.84
N PRO A 239 -24.08 -6.27 10.97
CA PRO A 239 -24.81 -5.69 12.09
C PRO A 239 -24.34 -6.30 13.41
N LEU A 240 -24.22 -5.47 14.44
CA LEU A 240 -23.85 -5.88 15.79
C LEU A 240 -25.14 -6.12 16.60
N PHE A 241 -25.29 -7.32 17.17
CA PHE A 241 -26.50 -7.74 17.88
C PHE A 241 -26.49 -7.46 19.37
N GLY A 242 -25.32 -7.15 19.94
CA GLY A 242 -25.15 -6.84 21.36
C GLY A 242 -23.69 -6.50 21.67
N LEU A 243 -23.43 -6.17 22.94
CA LEU A 243 -22.07 -5.80 23.36
C LEU A 243 -21.07 -6.95 23.19
N GLU A 244 -21.45 -8.18 23.54
CA GLU A 244 -20.56 -9.34 23.45
C GLU A 244 -20.27 -9.73 22.00
N ASP A 245 -21.31 -9.75 21.13
CA ASP A 245 -21.14 -9.91 19.68
C ASP A 245 -20.24 -8.82 19.11
N GLY A 246 -20.41 -7.57 19.54
CA GLY A 246 -19.54 -6.46 19.16
C GLY A 246 -18.08 -6.66 19.61
N ARG A 247 -17.85 -7.16 20.82
CA ARG A 247 -16.50 -7.48 21.32
C ARG A 247 -15.84 -8.55 20.48
N GLN A 248 -16.57 -9.61 20.16
CA GLN A 248 -16.07 -10.72 19.35
C GLN A 248 -15.73 -10.26 17.92
N LYS A 249 -16.65 -9.56 17.23
CA LYS A 249 -16.47 -9.11 15.84
C LYS A 249 -15.36 -8.06 15.72
N VAL A 250 -15.36 -7.05 16.59
CA VAL A 250 -14.31 -6.02 16.62
C VAL A 250 -12.96 -6.64 16.98
N GLY A 251 -12.93 -7.57 17.93
CA GLY A 251 -11.71 -8.29 18.31
C GLY A 251 -11.14 -9.11 17.15
N ALA A 252 -11.97 -9.88 16.45
CA ALA A 252 -11.59 -10.65 15.28
C ALA A 252 -11.07 -9.73 14.15
N PHE A 253 -11.74 -8.60 13.90
CA PHE A 253 -11.30 -7.64 12.92
C PHE A 253 -9.97 -6.99 13.29
N ILE A 254 -9.74 -6.62 14.54
CA ILE A 254 -8.47 -6.05 15.01
C ILE A 254 -7.35 -7.08 14.91
N HIS A 255 -7.62 -8.35 15.19
CA HIS A 255 -6.67 -9.43 14.93
C HIS A 255 -6.30 -9.49 13.44
N TYR A 256 -7.29 -9.54 12.55
CA TYR A 256 -7.06 -9.49 11.11
C TYR A 256 -6.26 -8.24 10.70
N TYR A 257 -6.62 -7.07 11.22
CA TYR A 257 -5.94 -5.80 10.94
C TYR A 257 -4.46 -5.86 11.34
N CYS A 258 -4.14 -6.44 12.49
CA CYS A 258 -2.77 -6.50 13.01
C CYS A 258 -1.89 -7.53 12.29
N TYR A 259 -2.43 -8.69 11.94
CA TYR A 259 -1.66 -9.84 11.50
C TYR A 259 -1.77 -10.16 10.02
N HIS A 260 -2.83 -9.71 9.34
CA HIS A 260 -3.11 -10.10 7.96
C HIS A 260 -3.30 -8.91 6.99
N ARG A 261 -3.82 -7.79 7.50
CA ARG A 261 -4.10 -6.65 6.65
C ARG A 261 -2.83 -5.90 6.29
N LEU A 262 -2.56 -5.78 4.99
CA LEU A 262 -1.46 -4.96 4.49
C LEU A 262 -1.78 -3.46 4.67
N HIS A 263 -0.80 -2.67 5.06
CA HIS A 263 -1.00 -1.27 5.38
C HIS A 263 -0.12 -0.34 4.54
N SER A 264 -0.74 0.52 3.72
CA SER A 264 -0.03 1.38 2.76
C SER A 264 0.99 2.34 3.39
N ALA A 265 0.73 2.80 4.63
CA ALA A 265 1.65 3.71 5.33
C ALA A 265 2.92 3.05 5.87
N ILE A 266 2.99 1.72 5.85
CA ILE A 266 4.12 0.90 6.30
C ILE A 266 4.54 -0.09 5.21
N TRP A 267 4.71 0.38 3.96
CA TRP A 267 5.18 -0.37 2.78
C TRP A 267 4.35 -1.62 2.44
N TYR A 268 3.04 -1.58 2.72
CA TYR A 268 2.16 -2.75 2.54
C TYR A 268 2.62 -3.98 3.31
N LEU A 269 3.23 -3.77 4.49
CA LEU A 269 3.47 -4.80 5.49
C LEU A 269 2.27 -4.88 6.44
N THR A 270 2.19 -5.97 7.20
CA THR A 270 1.26 -6.03 8.32
C THR A 270 1.81 -5.25 9.52
N PRO A 271 0.95 -4.68 10.38
CA PRO A 271 1.40 -4.02 11.60
C PRO A 271 2.28 -4.92 12.47
N TYR A 272 2.01 -6.21 12.53
CA TYR A 272 2.79 -7.16 13.31
C TYR A 272 4.20 -7.38 12.76
N GLU A 273 4.38 -7.48 11.44
CA GLU A 273 5.71 -7.61 10.83
C GLU A 273 6.60 -6.41 11.17
N VAL A 274 6.02 -5.21 11.23
CA VAL A 274 6.76 -3.99 11.60
C VAL A 274 7.03 -3.95 13.10
N LEU A 275 6.05 -4.32 13.95
CA LEU A 275 6.21 -4.35 15.39
C LEU A 275 7.30 -5.33 15.83
N SER A 276 7.31 -6.52 15.23
CA SER A 276 8.22 -7.62 15.57
C SER A 276 9.60 -7.51 14.92
N GLY A 277 9.85 -6.44 14.13
CA GLY A 277 11.13 -6.24 13.42
C GLY A 277 11.33 -7.13 12.19
N GLN A 278 10.29 -7.81 11.71
CA GLN A 278 10.36 -8.71 10.54
C GLN A 278 10.27 -7.97 9.20
N ALA A 279 10.08 -6.65 9.22
CA ALA A 279 9.90 -5.82 8.02
C ALA A 279 11.02 -6.04 6.98
N GLY A 280 12.29 -6.00 7.40
CA GLY A 280 13.44 -6.20 6.50
C GLY A 280 13.44 -7.58 5.84
N LYS A 281 13.12 -8.64 6.58
CA LYS A 281 13.01 -10.00 6.06
C LYS A 281 11.94 -10.11 4.98
N ARG A 282 10.75 -9.54 5.23
CA ARG A 282 9.65 -9.58 4.27
C ARG A 282 9.97 -8.79 2.99
N LEU A 283 10.58 -7.63 3.12
CA LEU A 283 10.97 -6.83 1.96
C LEU A 283 12.02 -7.55 1.10
N ALA A 284 13.05 -8.13 1.72
CA ALA A 284 14.06 -8.92 1.02
C ALA A 284 13.45 -10.15 0.30
N GLU A 285 12.48 -10.83 0.92
CA GLU A 285 11.75 -11.93 0.29
C GLU A 285 10.98 -11.46 -0.96
N ARG A 286 10.29 -10.32 -0.89
CA ARG A 286 9.59 -9.74 -2.04
C ARG A 286 10.54 -9.39 -3.18
N ASP A 287 11.70 -8.82 -2.87
CA ASP A 287 12.71 -8.48 -3.89
C ASP A 287 13.24 -9.76 -4.54
N ARG A 288 13.56 -10.79 -3.77
CA ARG A 288 13.97 -12.10 -4.29
C ARG A 288 12.93 -12.70 -5.25
N LYS A 289 11.65 -12.71 -4.88
CA LYS A 289 10.57 -13.22 -5.73
C LYS A 289 10.46 -12.43 -7.06
N LEU A 290 10.62 -11.11 -7.00
CA LEU A 290 10.61 -10.26 -8.19
C LEU A 290 11.81 -10.54 -9.12
N GLU A 291 13.00 -10.73 -8.57
CA GLU A 291 14.20 -11.07 -9.34
C GLU A 291 14.10 -12.44 -9.97
N GLU A 292 13.64 -13.44 -9.25
CA GLU A 292 13.41 -14.79 -9.77
C GLU A 292 12.40 -14.80 -10.92
N ALA A 293 11.30 -14.04 -10.79
CA ALA A 293 10.33 -13.90 -11.86
C ALA A 293 10.90 -13.21 -13.10
N ARG A 294 11.75 -12.19 -12.92
CA ARG A 294 12.47 -11.53 -14.04
C ARG A 294 13.41 -12.50 -14.72
N ARG A 295 14.17 -13.28 -13.96
CA ARG A 295 15.09 -14.29 -14.50
C ARG A 295 14.34 -15.32 -15.35
N ARG A 296 13.27 -15.90 -14.84
CA ARG A 296 12.43 -16.87 -15.59
C ARG A 296 11.94 -16.31 -16.91
N ARG A 297 11.44 -15.06 -16.92
CA ARG A 297 10.97 -14.39 -18.16
C ARG A 297 12.10 -14.20 -19.18
N ARG A 298 13.34 -13.90 -18.73
CA ARG A 298 14.51 -13.78 -19.62
C ARG A 298 14.89 -15.12 -20.24
N GLU A 299 14.97 -16.16 -19.43
CA GLU A 299 15.35 -17.52 -19.87
C GLU A 299 14.37 -18.03 -20.91
N ARG A 300 13.07 -17.91 -20.68
CA ARG A 300 12.04 -18.29 -21.63
C ARG A 300 12.15 -17.52 -22.96
N THR A 301 12.36 -16.20 -22.88
CA THR A 301 12.55 -15.38 -24.06
C THR A 301 13.79 -15.75 -24.88
N ALA A 302 14.83 -16.29 -24.24
CA ALA A 302 16.02 -16.78 -24.93
C ALA A 302 15.72 -18.08 -25.69
N VAL A 303 14.90 -18.98 -25.11
CA VAL A 303 14.47 -20.24 -25.76
C VAL A 303 13.58 -19.99 -26.97
N ASP A 304 12.63 -19.05 -26.89
CA ASP A 304 11.73 -18.70 -28.00
C ASP A 304 12.46 -18.00 -29.20
N ARG A 305 13.76 -17.80 -29.10
CA ARG A 305 14.61 -17.18 -30.15
C ARG A 305 15.46 -18.16 -30.95
N VAL A 306 15.56 -19.41 -30.50
CA VAL A 306 16.24 -20.50 -31.21
C VAL A 306 15.23 -21.25 -32.06
#